data_1fd2ec74858ee8815a981002ad815b07
#
_entry.id   1fd2ec74858ee8815a981002ad815b07
#
_cell.length_a   1.000
_cell.length_b   1.000
_cell.length_c   1.000
_cell.angle_alpha   90.00
_cell.angle_beta   90.00
_cell.angle_gamma   90.00
#
_symmetry.space_group_name_H-M   'P 1'
#
loop_
_entity.id
_entity.type
_entity.pdbx_description
1 polymer ?
#
loop_
_entity_poly.entity_id
_entity_poly.type
_entity_poly.pdbx_seq_one_letter_code
_entity_poly.pdbx_strand_id
1 'polypeptide(L)'
;GRVWKFMSDGSIRTEKKENGNKRSAGGTYSVELVSPILSYQEDIETLQQLVRKLRKAGGFANNSCGIHIHLDGAGHTPRSIRNFVNIIASKNDLFYKALQIEPSRVRYCKAMDAKLVEAMNRKKPQTMKALEDIWYDGYYGSRSTHYHDSRYHFLNLHSFFTGNHTVELRGFNSELHAGKIRSYIVLALALNHQALTQRCASAKKPQVENEKFAMRTYLCRLGLNGEEFASCREHLTNHLDGSAAWRFGQAA
;
A
#
# COMPACT_ATOMS: atom_id res chain seq x y z
N GLY A 1 4.00 25.35 -12.16
CA GLY A 1 4.73 24.31 -11.44
C GLY A 1 3.79 23.32 -10.79
N ARG A 2 4.28 22.14 -10.41
CA ARG A 2 3.49 21.11 -9.69
C ARG A 2 3.19 21.56 -8.26
N VAL A 3 1.96 21.41 -7.81
CA VAL A 3 1.49 21.94 -6.52
C VAL A 3 1.29 20.80 -5.52
N TRP A 4 1.93 20.90 -4.36
CA TRP A 4 1.62 20.13 -3.16
C TRP A 4 0.49 20.79 -2.41
N LYS A 5 -0.43 20.00 -1.86
CA LYS A 5 -1.58 20.51 -1.13
C LYS A 5 -1.57 20.03 0.31
N PHE A 6 -1.90 20.92 1.23
CA PHE A 6 -2.28 20.57 2.59
C PHE A 6 -3.79 20.62 2.69
N MET A 7 -4.38 19.52 3.13
CA MET A 7 -5.82 19.37 3.25
C MET A 7 -6.18 18.91 4.67
N SER A 8 -7.38 19.20 5.10
CA SER A 8 -7.92 18.63 6.33
C SER A 8 -8.42 17.21 6.05
N ASP A 9 -8.11 16.26 6.95
CA ASP A 9 -8.63 14.89 6.91
C ASP A 9 -9.49 14.63 8.15
N GLY A 10 -10.80 14.56 7.96
CA GLY A 10 -11.77 14.29 9.03
C GLY A 10 -11.78 12.85 9.53
N SER A 11 -11.06 11.92 8.88
CA SER A 11 -11.03 10.51 9.27
C SER A 11 -10.00 10.18 10.34
N ILE A 12 -9.02 11.06 10.56
CA ILE A 12 -7.94 10.85 11.53
C ILE A 12 -8.30 11.40 12.92
N ARG A 13 -7.76 10.76 13.96
CA ARG A 13 -7.81 11.29 15.32
C ARG A 13 -6.78 12.40 15.45
N THR A 14 -7.27 13.64 15.61
CA THR A 14 -6.44 14.82 15.64
C THR A 14 -5.76 15.00 17.01
N GLU A 15 -4.46 15.21 17.00
CA GLU A 15 -3.64 15.41 18.19
C GLU A 15 -2.67 16.59 17.98
N LYS A 16 -2.32 17.27 19.07
CA LYS A 16 -1.23 18.26 19.14
C LYS A 16 -0.20 17.84 20.19
N LYS A 17 1.03 18.36 20.06
CA LYS A 17 2.06 18.23 21.09
C LYS A 17 2.19 19.51 21.89
N GLU A 18 2.11 19.39 23.21
CA GLU A 18 2.38 20.47 24.16
C GLU A 18 3.37 19.97 25.22
N ASN A 19 4.48 20.65 25.38
CA ASN A 19 5.54 20.27 26.33
C ASN A 19 5.96 18.79 26.21
N GLY A 20 6.10 18.29 24.97
CA GLY A 20 6.47 16.91 24.68
C GLY A 20 5.34 15.88 24.77
N ASN A 21 4.19 16.22 25.35
CA ASN A 21 3.06 15.32 25.51
C ASN A 21 2.04 15.49 24.36
N LYS A 22 1.47 14.36 23.93
CA LYS A 22 0.37 14.34 22.95
C LYS A 22 -0.95 14.55 23.66
N ARG A 23 -1.78 15.44 23.12
CA ARG A 23 -3.14 15.71 23.59
C ARG A 23 -4.11 15.75 22.41
N SER A 24 -5.37 15.40 22.64
CA SER A 24 -6.45 15.58 21.65
C SER A 24 -6.53 17.06 21.23
N ALA A 25 -6.80 17.31 19.97
CA ALA A 25 -6.86 18.64 19.41
C ALA A 25 -8.04 18.80 18.43
N GLY A 26 -8.39 20.05 18.11
CA GLY A 26 -9.43 20.35 17.12
C GLY A 26 -8.98 20.09 15.68
N GLY A 27 -9.94 20.15 14.76
CA GLY A 27 -9.74 19.84 13.34
C GLY A 27 -8.65 20.65 12.62
N THR A 28 -8.28 21.83 13.13
CA THR A 28 -7.19 22.65 12.60
C THR A 28 -5.81 21.99 12.66
N TYR A 29 -5.66 20.95 13.49
CA TYR A 29 -4.44 20.15 13.59
C TYR A 29 -4.48 18.89 12.72
N SER A 30 -5.59 18.65 12.00
CA SER A 30 -5.72 17.57 11.03
C SER A 30 -5.11 17.99 9.71
N VAL A 31 -4.09 17.27 9.25
CA VAL A 31 -3.39 17.61 8.00
C VAL A 31 -3.13 16.34 7.19
N GLU A 32 -3.59 16.36 5.94
CA GLU A 32 -3.17 15.46 4.89
C GLU A 32 -2.27 16.21 3.90
N LEU A 33 -1.10 15.66 3.63
CA LEU A 33 -0.22 16.16 2.57
C LEU A 33 -0.48 15.37 1.28
N VAL A 34 -1.00 16.05 0.26
CA VAL A 34 -1.27 15.48 -1.06
C VAL A 34 -0.19 15.93 -2.04
N SER A 35 0.49 14.95 -2.65
CA SER A 35 1.48 15.23 -3.68
C SER A 35 0.83 15.53 -5.03
N PRO A 36 1.50 16.28 -5.92
CA PRO A 36 1.21 16.20 -7.35
C PRO A 36 1.55 14.81 -7.89
N ILE A 37 1.29 14.56 -9.17
CA ILE A 37 1.82 13.37 -9.85
C ILE A 37 3.35 13.44 -9.84
N LEU A 38 3.99 12.37 -9.35
CA LEU A 38 5.42 12.27 -9.16
C LEU A 38 6.02 11.19 -10.08
N SER A 39 7.25 11.45 -10.55
CA SER A 39 8.13 10.45 -11.14
C SER A 39 9.14 9.99 -10.08
N TYR A 40 9.29 8.67 -9.91
CA TYR A 40 10.19 8.15 -8.88
C TYR A 40 11.63 8.67 -9.03
N GLN A 41 12.16 8.64 -10.25
CA GLN A 41 13.55 9.03 -10.51
C GLN A 41 13.82 10.51 -10.25
N GLU A 42 12.86 11.36 -10.60
CA GLU A 42 13.03 12.82 -10.51
C GLU A 42 12.65 13.37 -9.13
N ASP A 43 11.67 12.74 -8.47
CA ASP A 43 10.97 13.37 -7.34
C ASP A 43 11.23 12.71 -5.98
N ILE A 44 11.81 11.52 -5.95
CA ILE A 44 11.96 10.77 -4.69
C ILE A 44 12.78 11.54 -3.66
N GLU A 45 13.84 12.22 -4.08
CA GLU A 45 14.67 13.01 -3.17
C GLU A 45 13.90 14.25 -2.66
N THR A 46 13.16 14.93 -3.53
CA THR A 46 12.30 16.07 -3.14
C THR A 46 11.28 15.65 -2.10
N LEU A 47 10.61 14.50 -2.31
CA LEU A 47 9.66 13.93 -1.34
C LEU A 47 10.35 13.63 -0.01
N GLN A 48 11.51 12.99 -0.02
CA GLN A 48 12.25 12.66 1.20
C GLN A 48 12.70 13.92 1.97
N GLN A 49 13.14 14.94 1.27
CA GLN A 49 13.49 16.24 1.88
C GLN A 49 12.28 16.91 2.51
N LEU A 50 11.12 16.90 1.83
CA LEU A 50 9.88 17.44 2.37
C LEU A 50 9.47 16.71 3.66
N VAL A 51 9.49 15.38 3.66
CA VAL A 51 9.18 14.58 4.85
C VAL A 51 10.13 14.89 6.02
N ARG A 52 11.44 15.03 5.75
CA ARG A 52 12.43 15.43 6.77
C ARG A 52 12.13 16.82 7.34
N LYS A 53 11.74 17.78 6.48
CA LYS A 53 11.34 19.14 6.89
C LYS A 53 10.08 19.12 7.74
N LEU A 54 9.06 18.38 7.34
CA LEU A 54 7.82 18.22 8.13
C LEU A 54 8.10 17.63 9.51
N ARG A 55 8.93 16.59 9.61
CA ARG A 55 9.34 16.01 10.89
C ARG A 55 10.13 17.03 11.74
N LYS A 56 11.06 17.78 11.14
CA LYS A 56 11.84 18.81 11.83
C LYS A 56 10.96 19.96 12.33
N ALA A 57 9.91 20.30 11.60
CA ALA A 57 8.91 21.30 12.00
C ALA A 57 7.95 20.81 13.11
N GLY A 58 8.13 19.61 13.64
CA GLY A 58 7.32 19.06 14.72
C GLY A 58 6.10 18.24 14.28
N GLY A 59 5.92 18.02 12.97
CA GLY A 59 4.89 17.14 12.46
C GLY A 59 5.04 15.71 12.99
N PHE A 60 3.94 15.02 13.22
CA PHE A 60 3.92 13.63 13.65
C PHE A 60 2.66 12.92 13.15
N ALA A 61 2.72 11.62 13.09
CA ALA A 61 1.58 10.76 12.80
C ALA A 61 1.18 9.98 14.06
N ASN A 62 -0.07 9.53 14.10
CA ASN A 62 -0.55 8.57 15.07
C ASN A 62 -1.14 7.34 14.38
N ASN A 63 -1.62 6.37 15.15
CA ASN A 63 -2.12 5.09 14.64
C ASN A 63 -3.44 5.17 13.82
N SER A 64 -4.06 6.35 13.73
CA SER A 64 -5.21 6.56 12.83
C SER A 64 -4.80 7.03 11.43
N CYS A 65 -3.56 7.53 11.28
CA CYS A 65 -3.08 8.08 10.02
C CYS A 65 -2.54 7.00 9.08
N GLY A 66 -2.75 7.16 7.78
CA GLY A 66 -2.26 6.27 6.74
C GLY A 66 -1.54 6.99 5.62
N ILE A 67 -0.80 6.21 4.82
CA ILE A 67 -0.25 6.66 3.54
C ILE A 67 -0.98 5.90 2.45
N HIS A 68 -1.48 6.62 1.46
CA HIS A 68 -2.10 6.07 0.26
C HIS A 68 -1.17 6.32 -0.92
N ILE A 69 -0.92 5.28 -1.71
CA ILE A 69 -0.06 5.39 -2.89
C ILE A 69 -0.91 5.08 -4.12
N HIS A 70 -1.13 6.11 -4.92
CA HIS A 70 -1.83 6.03 -6.18
C HIS A 70 -0.84 5.78 -7.30
N LEU A 71 -1.08 4.74 -8.08
CA LEU A 71 -0.26 4.32 -9.21
C LEU A 71 -1.06 4.53 -10.49
N ASP A 72 -0.39 4.92 -11.58
CA ASP A 72 -1.04 5.07 -12.87
C ASP A 72 -1.70 3.76 -13.30
N GLY A 73 -2.98 3.84 -13.62
CA GLY A 73 -3.79 2.71 -14.06
C GLY A 73 -3.83 2.50 -15.58
N ALA A 74 -3.33 3.45 -16.38
CA ALA A 74 -3.52 3.47 -17.83
C ALA A 74 -2.98 2.21 -18.55
N GLY A 75 -1.90 1.60 -18.04
CA GLY A 75 -1.31 0.39 -18.62
C GLY A 75 -1.99 -0.92 -18.23
N HIS A 76 -2.99 -0.89 -17.34
CA HIS A 76 -3.62 -2.11 -16.86
C HIS A 76 -4.67 -2.66 -17.82
N THR A 77 -4.68 -3.99 -17.91
CA THR A 77 -5.68 -4.81 -18.57
C THR A 77 -6.49 -5.60 -17.53
N PRO A 78 -7.65 -6.19 -17.87
CA PRO A 78 -8.38 -7.06 -16.94
C PRO A 78 -7.50 -8.20 -16.37
N ARG A 79 -6.58 -8.72 -17.18
CA ARG A 79 -5.61 -9.74 -16.75
C ARG A 79 -4.64 -9.19 -15.71
N SER A 80 -4.02 -8.04 -15.95
CA SER A 80 -3.04 -7.47 -15.02
C SER A 80 -3.67 -7.01 -13.71
N ILE A 81 -4.90 -6.49 -13.73
CA ILE A 81 -5.65 -6.18 -12.49
C ILE A 81 -5.96 -7.47 -11.73
N ARG A 82 -6.40 -8.55 -12.39
CA ARG A 82 -6.59 -9.85 -11.74
C ARG A 82 -5.28 -10.37 -11.14
N ASN A 83 -4.16 -10.21 -11.84
CA ASN A 83 -2.85 -10.54 -11.29
C ASN A 83 -2.55 -9.73 -10.03
N PHE A 84 -2.83 -8.42 -10.03
CA PHE A 84 -2.60 -7.57 -8.88
C PHE A 84 -3.42 -8.03 -7.66
N VAL A 85 -4.72 -8.29 -7.85
CA VAL A 85 -5.60 -8.85 -6.81
C VAL A 85 -5.02 -10.16 -6.26
N ASN A 86 -4.59 -11.07 -7.13
CA ASN A 86 -4.02 -12.36 -6.72
C ASN A 86 -2.67 -12.21 -5.98
N ILE A 87 -1.80 -11.30 -6.42
CA ILE A 87 -0.54 -10.98 -5.76
C ILE A 87 -0.81 -10.51 -4.33
N ILE A 88 -1.68 -9.52 -4.16
CA ILE A 88 -2.03 -8.99 -2.85
C ILE A 88 -2.69 -10.06 -1.97
N ALA A 89 -3.66 -10.80 -2.49
CA ALA A 89 -4.35 -11.86 -1.75
C ALA A 89 -3.38 -12.95 -1.26
N SER A 90 -2.44 -13.38 -2.11
CA SER A 90 -1.46 -14.42 -1.76
C SER A 90 -0.43 -13.97 -0.73
N LYS A 91 -0.16 -12.67 -0.58
CA LYS A 91 0.85 -12.11 0.32
C LYS A 91 0.25 -11.32 1.48
N ASN A 92 -1.07 -11.30 1.61
CA ASN A 92 -1.77 -10.45 2.56
C ASN A 92 -1.20 -10.55 3.98
N ASP A 93 -1.09 -11.76 4.51
CA ASP A 93 -0.66 -11.97 5.90
C ASP A 93 0.79 -11.51 6.11
N LEU A 94 1.65 -11.77 5.13
CA LEU A 94 3.05 -11.35 5.14
C LEU A 94 3.17 -9.82 5.08
N PHE A 95 2.38 -9.16 4.23
CA PHE A 95 2.37 -7.69 4.15
C PHE A 95 1.83 -7.05 5.42
N TYR A 96 0.77 -7.59 6.02
CA TYR A 96 0.22 -7.05 7.27
C TYR A 96 1.25 -7.07 8.40
N LYS A 97 2.02 -8.15 8.51
CA LYS A 97 3.10 -8.27 9.49
C LYS A 97 4.29 -7.36 9.14
N ALA A 98 4.80 -7.44 7.91
CA ALA A 98 5.95 -6.66 7.45
C ALA A 98 5.75 -5.15 7.58
N LEU A 99 4.54 -4.67 7.27
CA LEU A 99 4.16 -3.26 7.35
C LEU A 99 3.60 -2.87 8.72
N GLN A 100 3.46 -3.83 9.64
CA GLN A 100 2.88 -3.61 10.98
C GLN A 100 1.56 -2.84 10.91
N ILE A 101 0.65 -3.27 10.03
CA ILE A 101 -0.61 -2.54 9.84
C ILE A 101 -1.34 -2.40 11.17
N GLU A 102 -1.59 -1.15 11.57
CA GLU A 102 -2.26 -0.82 12.82
C GLU A 102 -3.67 -1.44 12.86
N PRO A 103 -4.04 -2.15 13.94
CA PRO A 103 -5.35 -2.78 14.05
C PRO A 103 -6.52 -1.82 13.84
N SER A 104 -6.40 -0.58 14.32
CA SER A 104 -7.41 0.47 14.14
C SER A 104 -7.63 0.86 12.68
N ARG A 105 -6.65 0.62 11.82
CA ARG A 105 -6.67 0.93 10.38
C ARG A 105 -7.15 -0.21 9.51
N VAL A 106 -7.17 -1.45 10.01
CA VAL A 106 -7.58 -2.63 9.22
C VAL A 106 -8.93 -2.42 8.53
N ARG A 107 -9.88 -1.73 9.17
CA ARG A 107 -11.19 -1.41 8.57
C ARG A 107 -11.10 -0.56 7.29
N TYR A 108 -10.02 0.21 7.10
CA TYR A 108 -9.77 1.07 5.93
C TYR A 108 -8.86 0.45 4.88
N CYS A 109 -8.22 -0.68 5.20
CA CYS A 109 -7.32 -1.40 4.31
C CYS A 109 -7.46 -2.92 4.51
N LYS A 110 -8.72 -3.42 4.46
CA LYS A 110 -9.05 -4.85 4.62
C LYS A 110 -8.26 -5.71 3.65
N ALA A 111 -8.03 -6.97 4.03
CA ALA A 111 -7.57 -7.99 3.09
C ALA A 111 -8.51 -8.08 1.87
N MET A 112 -7.97 -8.56 0.76
CA MET A 112 -8.81 -8.84 -0.41
C MET A 112 -9.89 -9.88 -0.04
N ASP A 113 -11.13 -9.58 -0.38
CA ASP A 113 -12.26 -10.47 -0.11
C ASP A 113 -12.10 -11.80 -0.84
N ALA A 114 -12.28 -12.91 -0.14
CA ALA A 114 -12.08 -14.25 -0.72
C ALA A 114 -13.07 -14.55 -1.85
N LYS A 115 -14.33 -14.07 -1.74
CA LYS A 115 -15.36 -14.27 -2.78
C LYS A 115 -15.02 -13.47 -4.03
N LEU A 116 -14.52 -12.23 -3.85
CA LEU A 116 -14.03 -11.40 -4.94
C LEU A 116 -12.86 -12.10 -5.69
N VAL A 117 -11.87 -12.59 -4.94
CA VAL A 117 -10.69 -13.28 -5.50
C VAL A 117 -11.14 -14.54 -6.25
N GLU A 118 -12.03 -15.34 -5.67
CA GLU A 118 -12.59 -16.52 -6.32
C GLU A 118 -13.37 -16.16 -7.60
N ALA A 119 -14.25 -15.16 -7.54
CA ALA A 119 -15.04 -14.72 -8.68
C ALA A 119 -14.14 -14.25 -9.85
N MET A 120 -13.10 -13.46 -9.55
CA MET A 120 -12.12 -13.01 -10.55
C MET A 120 -11.37 -14.18 -11.21
N ASN A 121 -10.99 -15.18 -10.43
CA ASN A 121 -10.24 -16.33 -10.94
C ASN A 121 -11.12 -17.34 -11.69
N ARG A 122 -12.38 -17.48 -11.30
CA ARG A 122 -13.36 -18.34 -11.98
C ARG A 122 -13.85 -17.72 -13.28
N LYS A 123 -14.29 -16.44 -13.23
CA LYS A 123 -14.89 -15.75 -14.38
C LYS A 123 -13.83 -15.27 -15.38
N LYS A 124 -12.60 -14.99 -14.95
CA LYS A 124 -11.48 -14.49 -15.78
C LYS A 124 -11.91 -13.38 -16.74
N PRO A 125 -12.39 -12.22 -16.23
CA PRO A 125 -12.95 -11.16 -17.04
C PRO A 125 -12.00 -10.74 -18.16
N GLN A 126 -12.53 -10.54 -19.37
CA GLN A 126 -11.78 -10.14 -20.56
C GLN A 126 -11.97 -8.64 -20.86
N THR A 127 -12.95 -8.00 -20.25
CA THR A 127 -13.23 -6.56 -20.41
C THR A 127 -13.16 -5.84 -19.08
N MET A 128 -12.84 -4.55 -19.11
CA MET A 128 -12.85 -3.71 -17.91
C MET A 128 -14.23 -3.63 -17.27
N LYS A 129 -15.29 -3.60 -18.09
CA LYS A 129 -16.66 -3.60 -17.59
C LYS A 129 -16.99 -4.86 -16.80
N ALA A 130 -16.63 -6.04 -17.31
CA ALA A 130 -16.83 -7.30 -16.59
C ALA A 130 -15.99 -7.37 -15.30
N LEU A 131 -14.79 -6.79 -15.30
CA LEU A 131 -13.94 -6.68 -14.11
C LEU A 131 -14.58 -5.76 -13.07
N GLU A 132 -15.07 -4.61 -13.49
CA GLU A 132 -15.78 -3.64 -12.66
C GLU A 132 -17.01 -4.26 -12.00
N ASP A 133 -17.81 -5.00 -12.77
CA ASP A 133 -19.01 -5.67 -12.25
C ASP A 133 -18.66 -6.72 -11.17
N ILE A 134 -17.55 -7.42 -11.33
CA ILE A 134 -17.05 -8.34 -10.30
C ILE A 134 -16.55 -7.56 -9.07
N TRP A 135 -15.89 -6.42 -9.26
CA TRP A 135 -15.37 -5.62 -8.15
C TRP A 135 -16.48 -5.11 -7.23
N TYR A 136 -17.59 -4.66 -7.83
CA TYR A 136 -18.72 -4.13 -7.07
C TYR A 136 -19.77 -5.17 -6.67
N ASP A 137 -19.57 -6.44 -7.01
CA ASP A 137 -20.48 -7.52 -6.64
C ASP A 137 -20.57 -7.65 -5.11
N GLY A 138 -21.79 -7.62 -4.57
CA GLY A 138 -22.05 -7.62 -3.13
C GLY A 138 -21.97 -6.25 -2.43
N TYR A 139 -21.68 -5.17 -3.16
CA TYR A 139 -21.76 -3.82 -2.63
C TYR A 139 -23.05 -3.12 -3.08
N TYR A 140 -23.59 -2.27 -2.22
CA TYR A 140 -24.78 -1.49 -2.47
C TYR A 140 -24.42 -0.01 -2.71
N GLY A 141 -25.36 0.70 -3.37
CA GLY A 141 -25.23 2.13 -3.65
C GLY A 141 -24.63 2.44 -5.02
N SER A 142 -24.48 3.73 -5.29
CA SER A 142 -23.94 4.21 -6.57
C SER A 142 -22.43 4.00 -6.63
N ARG A 143 -21.95 3.40 -7.71
CA ARG A 143 -20.51 3.23 -8.00
C ARG A 143 -19.77 4.57 -8.16
N SER A 144 -20.48 5.66 -8.36
CA SER A 144 -19.90 7.01 -8.45
C SER A 144 -19.68 7.69 -7.08
N THR A 145 -20.14 7.07 -5.99
CA THR A 145 -20.00 7.64 -4.64
C THR A 145 -18.53 7.69 -4.23
N HIS A 146 -18.00 8.86 -3.90
CA HIS A 146 -16.58 9.06 -3.56
C HIS A 146 -16.11 8.15 -2.42
N TYR A 147 -16.90 7.97 -1.36
CA TYR A 147 -16.59 7.11 -0.21
C TYR A 147 -17.31 5.75 -0.29
N HIS A 148 -17.33 5.14 -1.47
CA HIS A 148 -17.92 3.82 -1.67
C HIS A 148 -17.18 2.75 -0.85
N ASP A 149 -17.90 1.83 -0.21
CA ASP A 149 -17.34 0.84 0.72
C ASP A 149 -16.31 -0.11 0.10
N SER A 150 -16.41 -0.36 -1.21
CA SER A 150 -15.43 -1.19 -1.93
C SER A 150 -14.00 -0.64 -1.92
N ARG A 151 -13.81 0.64 -1.59
CA ARG A 151 -12.48 1.26 -1.51
C ARG A 151 -11.63 0.81 -0.31
N TYR A 152 -12.26 0.24 0.72
CA TYR A 152 -11.60 -0.02 1.99
C TYR A 152 -10.85 -1.37 2.03
N HIS A 153 -10.10 -1.67 0.98
CA HIS A 153 -9.17 -2.79 0.89
C HIS A 153 -7.72 -2.31 0.81
N PHE A 154 -6.76 -3.20 1.10
CA PHE A 154 -5.33 -2.95 0.92
C PHE A 154 -5.03 -2.46 -0.49
N LEU A 155 -5.61 -3.15 -1.49
CA LEU A 155 -5.64 -2.75 -2.89
C LEU A 155 -7.03 -2.18 -3.18
N ASN A 156 -7.12 -0.90 -3.47
CA ASN A 156 -8.34 -0.21 -3.85
C ASN A 156 -8.41 -0.02 -5.37
N LEU A 157 -9.44 -0.60 -6.00
CA LEU A 157 -9.75 -0.42 -7.42
C LEU A 157 -10.93 0.52 -7.65
N HIS A 158 -11.57 1.03 -6.59
CA HIS A 158 -12.64 2.02 -6.76
C HIS A 158 -12.09 3.28 -7.44
N SER A 159 -10.90 3.74 -7.04
CA SER A 159 -10.18 4.85 -7.70
C SER A 159 -9.79 4.55 -9.16
N PHE A 160 -9.67 3.26 -9.52
CA PHE A 160 -9.38 2.83 -10.88
C PHE A 160 -10.61 2.91 -11.80
N PHE A 161 -11.78 2.52 -11.30
CA PHE A 161 -13.04 2.56 -12.07
C PHE A 161 -13.70 3.94 -12.06
N THR A 162 -13.33 4.82 -11.14
CA THR A 162 -13.91 6.16 -10.98
C THR A 162 -12.83 7.25 -11.04
N GLY A 163 -13.18 8.43 -11.50
CA GLY A 163 -12.39 9.65 -11.40
C GLY A 163 -10.95 9.56 -11.90
N ASN A 164 -10.00 9.26 -11.03
CA ASN A 164 -8.57 9.41 -11.32
C ASN A 164 -7.94 8.25 -12.12
N HIS A 165 -8.66 7.16 -12.32
CA HIS A 165 -8.16 5.95 -13.00
C HIS A 165 -6.82 5.43 -12.44
N THR A 166 -6.65 5.48 -11.12
CA THR A 166 -5.44 5.03 -10.42
C THR A 166 -5.70 3.74 -9.65
N VAL A 167 -4.70 2.85 -9.61
CA VAL A 167 -4.67 1.75 -8.66
C VAL A 167 -4.09 2.27 -7.35
N GLU A 168 -4.82 2.14 -6.26
CA GLU A 168 -4.40 2.67 -4.96
C GLU A 168 -4.03 1.56 -3.98
N LEU A 169 -2.87 1.68 -3.35
CA LEU A 169 -2.46 0.86 -2.21
C LEU A 169 -2.63 1.64 -0.90
N ARG A 170 -3.41 1.09 0.04
CA ARG A 170 -3.84 1.75 1.29
C ARG A 170 -3.24 1.15 2.56
N GLY A 171 -2.46 0.08 2.43
CA GLY A 171 -1.96 -0.73 3.55
C GLY A 171 -0.72 -0.16 4.26
N PHE A 172 -0.43 1.13 4.15
CA PHE A 172 0.74 1.74 4.80
C PHE A 172 0.31 2.62 5.96
N ASN A 173 0.90 2.40 7.14
CA ASN A 173 0.76 3.32 8.27
C ASN A 173 1.43 4.64 7.94
N SER A 174 0.89 5.73 8.47
CA SER A 174 1.55 7.03 8.32
C SER A 174 2.85 7.06 9.10
N GLU A 175 3.87 7.62 8.47
CA GLU A 175 5.25 7.64 8.95
C GLU A 175 5.92 8.94 8.50
N LEU A 176 6.81 9.49 9.31
CA LEU A 176 7.66 10.63 8.94
C LEU A 176 9.15 10.25 8.87
N HIS A 177 9.42 8.98 8.63
CA HIS A 177 10.76 8.49 8.31
C HIS A 177 10.91 8.38 6.79
N ALA A 178 11.67 9.29 6.19
CA ALA A 178 11.80 9.41 4.74
C ALA A 178 12.24 8.11 4.03
N GLY A 179 13.11 7.31 4.69
CA GLY A 179 13.54 6.01 4.17
C GLY A 179 12.42 4.97 4.15
N LYS A 180 11.57 4.91 5.19
CA LYS A 180 10.41 4.01 5.21
C LYS A 180 9.39 4.40 4.14
N ILE A 181 9.09 5.69 3.98
CA ILE A 181 8.17 6.16 2.92
C ILE A 181 8.71 5.78 1.55
N ARG A 182 10.02 5.99 1.30
CA ARG A 182 10.66 5.51 0.06
C ARG A 182 10.46 4.02 -0.12
N SER A 183 10.63 3.22 0.93
CA SER A 183 10.46 1.75 0.86
C SER A 183 9.02 1.35 0.51
N TYR A 184 8.02 2.06 0.99
CA TYR A 184 6.61 1.84 0.65
C TYR A 184 6.34 2.16 -0.82
N ILE A 185 6.88 3.26 -1.32
CA ILE A 185 6.76 3.65 -2.74
C ILE A 185 7.45 2.63 -3.64
N VAL A 186 8.67 2.21 -3.30
CA VAL A 186 9.42 1.19 -4.05
C VAL A 186 8.64 -0.13 -4.09
N LEU A 187 8.09 -0.57 -2.95
CA LEU A 187 7.26 -1.77 -2.89
C LEU A 187 6.02 -1.64 -3.78
N ALA A 188 5.32 -0.50 -3.70
CA ALA A 188 4.12 -0.24 -4.50
C ALA A 188 4.41 -0.29 -6.00
N LEU A 189 5.48 0.36 -6.45
CA LEU A 189 5.91 0.36 -7.84
C LEU A 189 6.32 -1.04 -8.32
N ALA A 190 7.05 -1.79 -7.49
CA ALA A 190 7.48 -3.14 -7.82
C ALA A 190 6.30 -4.12 -7.92
N LEU A 191 5.30 -4.01 -7.03
CA LEU A 191 4.07 -4.79 -7.09
C LEU A 191 3.25 -4.47 -8.34
N ASN A 192 3.15 -3.19 -8.68
CA ASN A 192 2.47 -2.74 -9.90
C ASN A 192 3.17 -3.29 -11.15
N HIS A 193 4.49 -3.17 -11.22
CA HIS A 193 5.28 -3.73 -12.31
C HIS A 193 5.10 -5.24 -12.44
N GLN A 194 5.13 -5.98 -11.34
CA GLN A 194 4.86 -7.42 -11.34
C GLN A 194 3.47 -7.73 -11.89
N ALA A 195 2.44 -6.99 -11.47
CA ALA A 195 1.06 -7.19 -11.94
C ALA A 195 0.94 -6.97 -13.45
N LEU A 196 1.61 -5.94 -13.98
CA LEU A 196 1.60 -5.59 -15.40
C LEU A 196 2.34 -6.62 -16.27
N THR A 197 3.49 -7.10 -15.81
CA THR A 197 4.42 -7.89 -16.64
C THR A 197 4.23 -9.40 -16.48
N GLN A 198 3.76 -9.86 -15.32
CA GLN A 198 3.59 -11.28 -15.05
C GLN A 198 2.46 -11.88 -15.90
N ARG A 199 2.72 -13.03 -16.54
CA ARG A 199 1.71 -13.73 -17.37
C ARG A 199 0.48 -14.13 -16.55
N CYS A 200 0.68 -14.68 -15.36
CA CYS A 200 -0.38 -15.05 -14.43
C CYS A 200 0.13 -15.03 -12.99
N ALA A 201 -0.74 -14.72 -12.04
CA ALA A 201 -0.47 -14.77 -10.62
C ALA A 201 -1.50 -15.68 -9.91
N SER A 202 -1.04 -16.42 -8.91
CA SER A 202 -1.89 -17.25 -8.06
C SER A 202 -2.26 -16.51 -6.79
N ALA A 203 -3.52 -16.64 -6.37
CA ALA A 203 -3.98 -16.14 -5.07
C ALA A 203 -3.67 -17.11 -3.91
N LYS A 204 -3.13 -18.31 -4.19
CA LYS A 204 -2.82 -19.30 -3.15
C LYS A 204 -1.78 -18.73 -2.19
N LYS A 205 -2.11 -18.73 -0.92
CA LYS A 205 -1.17 -18.33 0.14
C LYS A 205 -0.07 -19.40 0.27
N PRO A 206 1.21 -19.01 0.21
CA PRO A 206 2.31 -19.95 0.45
C PRO A 206 2.34 -20.35 1.93
N GLN A 207 2.75 -21.58 2.21
CA GLN A 207 3.17 -21.96 3.55
C GLN A 207 4.53 -21.32 3.83
N VAL A 208 4.63 -20.58 4.91
CA VAL A 208 5.82 -19.80 5.26
C VAL A 208 6.24 -20.15 6.70
N GLU A 209 7.38 -20.79 6.85
CA GLU A 209 7.98 -21.11 8.16
C GLU A 209 8.87 -19.98 8.67
N ASN A 210 9.58 -19.32 7.76
CA ASN A 210 10.45 -18.19 8.04
C ASN A 210 9.98 -16.97 7.24
N GLU A 211 9.24 -16.08 7.91
CA GLU A 211 8.61 -14.93 7.28
C GLU A 211 9.64 -13.92 6.76
N LYS A 212 10.71 -13.68 7.52
CA LYS A 212 11.78 -12.75 7.13
C LYS A 212 12.49 -13.23 5.86
N PHE A 213 12.83 -14.51 5.79
CA PHE A 213 13.42 -15.10 4.58
C PHE A 213 12.47 -15.03 3.39
N ALA A 214 11.20 -15.38 3.61
CA ALA A 214 10.19 -15.36 2.57
C ALA A 214 9.99 -13.95 2.00
N MET A 215 9.88 -12.95 2.86
CA MET A 215 9.74 -11.55 2.43
C MET A 215 10.99 -11.08 1.70
N ARG A 216 12.18 -11.29 2.24
CA ARG A 216 13.44 -10.92 1.57
C ARG A 216 13.56 -11.57 0.20
N THR A 217 13.28 -12.87 0.10
CA THR A 217 13.30 -13.60 -1.18
C THR A 217 12.28 -13.03 -2.16
N TYR A 218 11.09 -12.68 -1.69
CA TYR A 218 10.07 -12.06 -2.51
C TYR A 218 10.51 -10.69 -3.04
N LEU A 219 11.06 -9.83 -2.18
CA LEU A 219 11.61 -8.52 -2.60
C LEU A 219 12.72 -8.67 -3.65
N CYS A 220 13.61 -9.65 -3.48
CA CYS A 220 14.63 -9.97 -4.46
C CYS A 220 14.03 -10.41 -5.81
N ARG A 221 12.96 -11.22 -5.80
CA ARG A 221 12.22 -11.61 -7.02
C ARG A 221 11.50 -10.46 -7.71
N LEU A 222 11.16 -9.42 -6.97
CA LEU A 222 10.63 -8.16 -7.51
C LEU A 222 11.72 -7.28 -8.14
N GLY A 223 12.97 -7.72 -8.16
CA GLY A 223 14.11 -6.97 -8.70
C GLY A 223 14.79 -6.05 -7.68
N LEU A 224 14.39 -6.07 -6.41
CA LEU A 224 14.95 -5.21 -5.37
C LEU A 224 16.24 -5.82 -4.77
N ASN A 225 17.22 -6.18 -5.63
CA ASN A 225 18.45 -6.88 -5.26
C ASN A 225 19.63 -5.94 -4.99
N GLY A 226 19.73 -4.82 -5.72
CA GLY A 226 20.86 -3.90 -5.71
C GLY A 226 21.10 -3.25 -4.35
N GLU A 227 22.27 -2.65 -4.18
CA GLU A 227 22.66 -1.93 -2.97
C GLU A 227 21.72 -0.74 -2.70
N GLU A 228 21.25 -0.10 -3.75
CA GLU A 228 20.28 0.99 -3.69
C GLU A 228 18.96 0.60 -2.99
N PHE A 229 18.63 -0.71 -2.95
CA PHE A 229 17.44 -1.23 -2.27
C PHE A 229 17.74 -1.88 -0.91
N ALA A 230 18.99 -1.85 -0.42
CA ALA A 230 19.37 -2.49 0.85
C ALA A 230 18.52 -1.97 2.01
N SER A 231 18.40 -0.64 2.15
CA SER A 231 17.54 -0.02 3.17
C SER A 231 16.05 -0.33 3.00
N CYS A 232 15.58 -0.48 1.74
CA CYS A 232 14.19 -0.88 1.49
C CYS A 232 13.94 -2.31 1.97
N ARG A 233 14.84 -3.24 1.67
CA ARG A 233 14.75 -4.62 2.16
C ARG A 233 14.78 -4.68 3.68
N GLU A 234 15.65 -3.90 4.32
CA GLU A 234 15.70 -3.80 5.77
C GLU A 234 14.37 -3.31 6.36
N HIS A 235 13.87 -2.15 5.92
CA HIS A 235 12.62 -1.58 6.42
C HIS A 235 11.40 -2.48 6.22
N LEU A 236 11.40 -3.30 5.17
CA LEU A 236 10.28 -4.21 4.84
C LEU A 236 10.42 -5.60 5.47
N THR A 237 11.53 -5.90 6.17
CA THR A 237 11.75 -7.21 6.78
C THR A 237 12.09 -7.17 8.27
N ASN A 238 12.46 -6.02 8.83
CA ASN A 238 12.95 -5.93 10.21
C ASN A 238 11.94 -6.34 11.28
N HIS A 239 10.64 -6.27 10.99
CA HIS A 239 9.54 -6.64 11.90
C HIS A 239 9.05 -8.08 11.72
N LEU A 240 9.68 -8.85 10.85
CA LEU A 240 9.32 -10.23 10.61
C LEU A 240 10.22 -11.18 11.40
N ASP A 241 9.64 -12.27 11.86
CA ASP A 241 10.34 -13.30 12.59
C ASP A 241 11.23 -14.15 11.68
N GLY A 242 12.30 -14.69 12.25
CA GLY A 242 13.23 -15.58 11.60
C GLY A 242 14.50 -14.90 11.07
N SER A 243 15.23 -15.61 10.24
CA SER A 243 16.51 -15.18 9.63
C SER A 243 16.29 -14.70 8.20
N ALA A 244 16.92 -13.60 7.82
CA ALA A 244 16.92 -13.16 6.42
C ALA A 244 17.85 -14.01 5.54
N ALA A 245 18.81 -14.74 6.12
CA ALA A 245 19.82 -15.52 5.41
C ALA A 245 19.44 -16.99 5.22
N TRP A 246 18.74 -17.57 6.18
CA TRP A 246 18.53 -19.02 6.26
C TRP A 246 17.03 -19.36 6.24
N ARG A 247 16.64 -20.28 5.35
CA ARG A 247 15.24 -20.71 5.23
C ARG A 247 14.79 -21.56 6.43
N PHE A 248 15.65 -22.47 6.92
CA PHE A 248 15.33 -23.48 7.93
C PHE A 248 16.20 -23.32 9.18
N GLY A 249 16.47 -22.12 9.64
CA GLY A 249 17.39 -21.92 10.74
C GLY A 249 18.86 -22.22 10.37
N GLN A 250 19.79 -21.82 11.24
CA GLN A 250 21.16 -22.24 11.09
C GLN A 250 21.25 -23.71 11.56
N ALA A 251 21.75 -24.60 10.70
CA ALA A 251 22.16 -25.93 11.18
C ALA A 251 23.19 -25.73 12.28
N ALA A 252 22.93 -26.33 13.44
CA ALA A 252 23.83 -26.30 14.57
C ALA A 252 25.18 -26.97 14.23
#